data_627ab71c2139bdd61c062591f1ca28df
#
_entry.id   627ab71c2139bdd61c062591f1ca28df
#
_cell.length_a   1.000
_cell.length_b   1.000
_cell.length_c   1.000
_cell.angle_alpha   90.00
_cell.angle_beta   90.00
_cell.angle_gamma   90.00
#
_symmetry.space_group_name_H-M   'P 1'
#
loop_
_entity.id
_entity.type
_entity.pdbx_description
1 polymer ?
#
loop_
_entity_poly.entity_id
_entity_poly.type
_entity_poly.pdbx_seq_one_letter_code
_entity_poly.pdbx_strand_id
1 'polypeptide(L)'
;MEFPTELGVLTCLMIFAASMWIPYVVGIATDPSKEEAFARPADIRNLRPWVQRAFRAHQNLLEQAMPFAVLVLILHVIDGFTALTYWAAIAFFWIRVVHAAGMISGVTKEPWRPMIFSLGWICVMIMAYAVFAAR
;
A
#
# COMPACT_ATOMS: atom_id res chain seq x y z
N MET A 1 13.13 24.45 -9.95
CA MET A 1 11.99 23.52 -10.23
C MET A 1 11.51 23.02 -8.90
N GLU A 2 10.28 23.35 -8.54
CA GLU A 2 9.71 22.81 -7.29
C GLU A 2 9.36 21.33 -7.50
N PHE A 3 9.74 20.50 -6.53
CA PHE A 3 9.42 19.07 -6.57
C PHE A 3 7.95 18.87 -6.12
N PRO A 4 7.07 18.38 -7.00
CA PRO A 4 5.65 18.24 -6.66
C PRO A 4 5.42 17.33 -5.45
N THR A 5 4.52 17.73 -4.57
CA THR A 5 4.18 16.95 -3.36
C THR A 5 3.69 15.55 -3.70
N GLU A 6 2.94 15.39 -4.78
CA GLU A 6 2.46 14.10 -5.25
C GLU A 6 3.60 13.13 -5.56
N LEU A 7 4.68 13.61 -6.15
CA LEU A 7 5.88 12.79 -6.39
C LEU A 7 6.61 12.46 -5.08
N GLY A 8 6.65 13.41 -4.14
CA GLY A 8 7.20 13.16 -2.80
C GLY A 8 6.42 12.09 -2.05
N VAL A 9 5.10 12.20 -2.06
CA VAL A 9 4.21 11.19 -1.48
C VAL A 9 4.38 9.84 -2.17
N LEU A 10 4.44 9.81 -3.50
CA LEU A 10 4.70 8.59 -4.25
C LEU A 10 6.03 7.95 -3.86
N THR A 11 7.09 8.74 -3.69
CA THR A 11 8.39 8.24 -3.24
C THR A 11 8.29 7.59 -1.87
N CYS A 12 7.65 8.25 -0.90
CA CYS A 12 7.41 7.68 0.43
C CYS A 12 6.58 6.39 0.37
N LEU A 13 5.55 6.37 -0.47
CA LEU A 13 4.72 5.19 -0.69
C LEU A 13 5.53 4.02 -1.26
N MET A 14 6.42 4.28 -2.21
CA MET A 14 7.28 3.24 -2.81
C MET A 14 8.29 2.69 -1.81
N ILE A 15 8.89 3.54 -0.97
CA ILE A 15 9.76 3.10 0.13
C ILE A 15 8.97 2.21 1.10
N PHE A 16 7.77 2.63 1.47
CA PHE A 16 6.89 1.86 2.34
C PHE A 16 6.54 0.49 1.71
N ALA A 17 6.11 0.48 0.46
CA ALA A 17 5.78 -0.74 -0.27
C ALA A 17 6.98 -1.67 -0.41
N ALA A 18 8.15 -1.13 -0.72
CA ALA A 18 9.40 -1.88 -0.84
C ALA A 18 9.87 -2.46 0.51
N SER A 19 9.43 -1.91 1.63
CA SER A 19 9.83 -2.35 2.99
C SER A 19 8.82 -3.32 3.62
N MET A 20 7.65 -3.50 3.04
CA MET A 20 6.57 -4.31 3.62
C MET A 20 6.83 -5.83 3.62
N TRP A 21 7.87 -6.28 2.97
CA TRP A 21 8.33 -7.66 3.07
C TRP A 21 8.98 -7.98 4.42
N ILE A 22 9.53 -6.97 5.09
CA ILE A 22 10.32 -7.15 6.33
C ILE A 22 9.51 -7.83 7.44
N PRO A 23 8.29 -7.39 7.79
CA PRO A 23 7.53 -8.03 8.87
C PRO A 23 7.32 -9.53 8.68
N TYR A 24 6.88 -9.96 7.50
CA TYR A 24 6.59 -11.37 7.30
C TYR A 24 7.85 -12.22 7.11
N VAL A 25 8.93 -11.69 6.54
CA VAL A 25 10.21 -12.39 6.47
C VAL A 25 10.81 -12.57 7.86
N VAL A 26 10.76 -11.55 8.71
CA VAL A 26 11.14 -11.68 10.12
C VAL A 26 10.26 -12.72 10.83
N GLY A 27 8.96 -12.72 10.54
CA GLY A 27 8.03 -13.70 11.07
C GLY A 27 8.36 -15.13 10.66
N ILE A 28 8.74 -15.35 9.41
CA ILE A 28 9.19 -16.66 8.91
C ILE A 28 10.50 -17.06 9.59
N ALA A 29 11.47 -16.15 9.63
CA ALA A 29 12.79 -16.43 10.20
C ALA A 29 12.78 -16.74 11.71
N THR A 30 11.78 -16.23 12.42
CA THR A 30 11.60 -16.45 13.87
C THR A 30 10.58 -17.54 14.19
N ASP A 31 10.04 -18.21 13.20
CA ASP A 31 9.11 -19.32 13.41
C ASP A 31 9.85 -20.51 14.04
N PRO A 32 9.24 -21.24 15.00
CA PRO A 32 9.82 -22.45 15.58
C PRO A 32 10.15 -23.53 14.53
N SER A 33 9.43 -23.58 13.42
CA SER A 33 9.66 -24.52 12.30
C SER A 33 10.61 -23.97 11.23
N LYS A 34 11.45 -23.02 11.55
CA LYS A 34 12.32 -22.28 10.62
C LYS A 34 13.24 -23.14 9.74
N GLU A 35 13.55 -24.36 10.17
CA GLU A 35 14.41 -25.27 9.38
C GLU A 35 13.83 -25.58 8.00
N GLU A 36 12.51 -25.55 7.86
CA GLU A 36 11.83 -25.74 6.59
C GLU A 36 11.48 -24.41 5.88
N ALA A 37 11.47 -23.31 6.61
CA ALA A 37 10.95 -22.03 6.11
C ALA A 37 11.71 -21.46 4.91
N PHE A 38 13.02 -21.68 4.84
CA PHE A 38 13.87 -21.23 3.74
C PHE A 38 14.29 -22.34 2.76
N ALA A 39 14.04 -23.60 3.12
CA ALA A 39 14.35 -24.75 2.25
C ALA A 39 13.33 -24.92 1.11
N ARG A 40 12.13 -24.39 1.27
CA ARG A 40 11.03 -24.40 0.29
C ARG A 40 10.23 -23.09 0.44
N PRO A 41 9.43 -22.72 -0.59
CA PRO A 41 8.44 -21.66 -0.40
C PRO A 41 7.58 -21.98 0.82
N ALA A 42 7.57 -21.07 1.81
CA ALA A 42 6.79 -21.27 3.02
C ALA A 42 5.30 -21.36 2.67
N ASP A 43 4.60 -22.36 3.17
CA ASP A 43 3.15 -22.40 3.09
C ASP A 43 2.59 -21.38 4.10
N ILE A 44 2.08 -20.27 3.56
CA ILE A 44 1.55 -19.15 4.35
C ILE A 44 0.43 -19.61 5.29
N ARG A 45 -0.33 -20.64 4.91
CA ARG A 45 -1.42 -21.18 5.74
C ARG A 45 -0.94 -21.80 7.05
N ASN A 46 0.32 -22.23 7.09
CA ASN A 46 0.94 -22.87 8.27
C ASN A 46 1.71 -21.89 9.14
N LEU A 47 1.81 -20.61 8.74
CA LEU A 47 2.49 -19.58 9.51
C LEU A 47 1.61 -19.03 10.63
N ARG A 48 2.25 -18.38 11.61
CA ARG A 48 1.55 -17.69 12.70
C ARG A 48 0.56 -16.65 12.14
N PRO A 49 -0.60 -16.43 12.78
CA PRO A 49 -1.65 -15.55 12.25
C PRO A 49 -1.18 -14.13 11.89
N TRP A 50 -0.31 -13.53 12.69
CA TRP A 50 0.18 -12.18 12.41
C TRP A 50 1.11 -12.13 11.18
N VAL A 51 1.86 -13.21 10.91
CA VAL A 51 2.72 -13.33 9.72
C VAL A 51 1.85 -13.45 8.46
N GLN A 52 0.78 -14.22 8.52
CA GLN A 52 -0.21 -14.30 7.45
C GLN A 52 -0.85 -12.94 7.16
N ARG A 53 -1.19 -12.18 8.22
CA ARG A 53 -1.73 -10.83 8.06
C ARG A 53 -0.71 -9.86 7.46
N ALA A 54 0.56 -9.94 7.87
CA ALA A 54 1.63 -9.12 7.31
C ALA A 54 1.83 -9.38 5.81
N PHE A 55 1.84 -10.64 5.41
CA PHE A 55 1.91 -11.00 3.98
C PHE A 55 0.72 -10.46 3.19
N ARG A 56 -0.50 -10.63 3.70
CA ARG A 56 -1.72 -10.10 3.05
C ARG A 56 -1.74 -8.58 3.01
N ALA A 57 -1.22 -7.90 4.05
CA ALA A 57 -1.10 -6.45 4.08
C ALA A 57 -0.17 -5.94 2.97
N HIS A 58 0.95 -6.61 2.74
CA HIS A 58 1.86 -6.28 1.65
C HIS A 58 1.20 -6.43 0.28
N GLN A 59 0.52 -7.54 0.03
CA GLN A 59 -0.19 -7.75 -1.24
C GLN A 59 -1.29 -6.71 -1.47
N ASN A 60 -2.11 -6.44 -0.46
CA ASN A 60 -3.17 -5.44 -0.54
C ASN A 60 -2.63 -4.02 -0.79
N LEU A 61 -1.47 -3.70 -0.22
CA LEU A 61 -0.81 -2.43 -0.51
C LEU A 61 -0.41 -2.34 -1.98
N LEU A 62 0.26 -3.36 -2.52
CA LEU A 62 0.72 -3.38 -3.90
C LEU A 62 -0.43 -3.30 -4.91
N GLU A 63 -1.55 -3.96 -4.63
CA GLU A 63 -2.74 -3.94 -5.49
C GLU A 63 -3.27 -2.53 -5.75
N GLN A 64 -3.20 -1.63 -4.77
CA GLN A 64 -3.62 -0.24 -4.92
C GLN A 64 -2.46 0.71 -5.21
N ALA A 65 -1.27 0.45 -4.69
CA ALA A 65 -0.11 1.32 -4.89
C ALA A 65 0.36 1.35 -6.34
N MET A 66 0.28 0.22 -7.06
CA MET A 66 0.67 0.17 -8.46
C MET A 66 -0.20 1.06 -9.35
N PRO A 67 -1.54 0.94 -9.39
CA PRO A 67 -2.37 1.82 -10.20
C PRO A 67 -2.27 3.28 -9.75
N PHE A 68 -2.15 3.54 -8.44
CA PHE A 68 -1.92 4.89 -7.93
C PHE A 68 -0.63 5.49 -8.48
N ALA A 69 0.48 4.76 -8.42
CA ALA A 69 1.78 5.21 -8.93
C ALA A 69 1.73 5.55 -10.42
N VAL A 70 1.12 4.70 -11.23
CA VAL A 70 0.98 4.93 -12.66
C VAL A 70 0.17 6.20 -12.94
N LEU A 71 -0.95 6.40 -12.22
CA LEU A 71 -1.78 7.60 -12.41
C LEU A 71 -1.06 8.89 -11.98
N VAL A 72 -0.29 8.86 -10.90
CA VAL A 72 0.55 10.01 -10.48
C VAL A 72 1.59 10.34 -11.55
N LEU A 73 2.25 9.34 -12.12
CA LEU A 73 3.22 9.55 -13.19
C LEU A 73 2.56 10.09 -14.47
N ILE A 74 1.40 9.60 -14.84
CA ILE A 74 0.64 10.15 -15.97
C ILE A 74 0.30 11.63 -15.72
N LEU A 75 -0.22 11.96 -14.55
CA LEU A 75 -0.54 13.34 -14.17
C LEU A 75 0.70 14.24 -14.21
N HIS A 76 1.84 13.74 -13.78
CA HIS A 76 3.10 14.48 -13.88
C HIS A 76 3.50 14.77 -15.34
N VAL A 77 3.40 13.76 -16.20
CA VAL A 77 3.75 13.89 -17.63
C VAL A 77 2.87 14.89 -18.38
N ILE A 78 1.57 14.95 -18.02
CA ILE A 78 0.61 15.86 -18.67
C ILE A 78 0.44 17.21 -17.95
N ASP A 79 1.26 17.46 -16.92
CA ASP A 79 1.19 18.66 -16.06
C ASP A 79 -0.20 18.87 -15.43
N GLY A 80 -0.82 17.74 -15.01
CA GLY A 80 -2.21 17.67 -14.57
C GLY A 80 -2.42 17.72 -13.06
N PHE A 81 -1.41 18.09 -12.27
CA PHE A 81 -1.56 18.20 -10.81
C PHE A 81 -2.43 19.39 -10.41
N THR A 82 -3.28 19.19 -9.42
CA THR A 82 -4.23 20.14 -8.89
C THR A 82 -4.29 20.06 -7.36
N ALA A 83 -5.00 21.00 -6.72
CA ALA A 83 -5.26 20.90 -5.28
C ALA A 83 -5.99 19.59 -4.90
N LEU A 84 -6.82 19.06 -5.80
CA LEU A 84 -7.50 17.79 -5.58
C LEU A 84 -6.53 16.61 -5.57
N THR A 85 -5.58 16.55 -6.52
CA THR A 85 -4.56 15.50 -6.57
C THR A 85 -3.60 15.58 -5.40
N TYR A 86 -3.26 16.77 -4.98
CA TYR A 86 -2.43 17.02 -3.79
C TYR A 86 -3.04 16.37 -2.53
N TRP A 87 -4.28 16.67 -2.22
CA TRP A 87 -4.94 16.12 -1.03
C TRP A 87 -5.25 14.63 -1.17
N ALA A 88 -5.62 14.17 -2.36
CA ALA A 88 -5.87 12.76 -2.62
C ALA A 88 -4.60 11.92 -2.44
N ALA A 89 -3.42 12.43 -2.84
CA ALA A 89 -2.15 11.76 -2.64
C ALA A 89 -1.79 11.61 -1.16
N ILE A 90 -1.90 12.69 -0.39
CA ILE A 90 -1.64 12.67 1.06
C ILE A 90 -2.61 11.72 1.76
N ALA A 91 -3.90 11.82 1.45
CA ALA A 91 -4.92 10.94 2.03
C ALA A 91 -4.65 9.47 1.70
N PHE A 92 -4.33 9.15 0.45
CA PHE A 92 -4.02 7.79 0.03
C PHE A 92 -2.87 7.20 0.84
N PHE A 93 -1.75 7.91 0.98
CA PHE A 93 -0.60 7.45 1.74
C PHE A 93 -0.98 7.06 3.18
N TRP A 94 -1.64 7.96 3.90
CA TRP A 94 -2.02 7.70 5.29
C TRP A 94 -3.08 6.61 5.43
N ILE A 95 -4.04 6.54 4.53
CA ILE A 95 -5.04 5.46 4.46
C ILE A 95 -4.32 4.11 4.32
N ARG A 96 -3.30 4.03 3.46
CA ARG A 96 -2.54 2.79 3.26
C ARG A 96 -1.66 2.43 4.45
N VAL A 97 -1.05 3.40 5.11
CA VAL A 97 -0.28 3.16 6.36
C VAL A 97 -1.20 2.62 7.46
N VAL A 98 -2.33 3.28 7.68
CA VAL A 98 -3.32 2.85 8.69
C VAL A 98 -3.88 1.46 8.37
N HIS A 99 -4.20 1.19 7.11
CA HIS A 99 -4.70 -0.12 6.66
C HIS A 99 -3.67 -1.23 6.94
N ALA A 100 -2.41 -1.02 6.55
CA ALA A 100 -1.35 -2.01 6.75
C ALA A 100 -1.08 -2.26 8.24
N ALA A 101 -0.94 -1.20 9.04
CA ALA A 101 -0.74 -1.31 10.48
C ALA A 101 -1.91 -2.01 11.17
N GLY A 102 -3.14 -1.67 10.79
CA GLY A 102 -4.36 -2.29 11.32
C GLY A 102 -4.47 -3.78 10.96
N MET A 103 -4.08 -4.15 9.74
CA MET A 103 -4.05 -5.56 9.33
C MET A 103 -3.01 -6.37 10.09
N ILE A 104 -1.78 -5.89 10.17
CA ILE A 104 -0.67 -6.63 10.80
C ILE A 104 -0.96 -6.82 12.29
N SER A 105 -1.38 -5.76 12.98
CA SER A 105 -1.72 -5.80 14.41
C SER A 105 -2.96 -6.64 14.73
N GLY A 106 -3.83 -6.87 13.74
CA GLY A 106 -5.11 -7.54 13.93
C GLY A 106 -6.18 -6.69 14.63
N VAL A 107 -5.92 -5.41 14.82
CA VAL A 107 -6.88 -4.45 15.44
C VAL A 107 -8.03 -4.14 14.48
N THR A 108 -7.72 -4.03 13.18
CA THR A 108 -8.73 -3.72 12.17
C THR A 108 -9.50 -4.96 11.78
N LYS A 109 -10.71 -5.09 12.32
CA LYS A 109 -11.66 -6.15 12.00
C LYS A 109 -12.73 -5.65 11.04
N GLU A 110 -13.55 -6.55 10.51
CA GLU A 110 -14.72 -6.14 9.74
C GLU A 110 -15.74 -5.41 10.64
N PRO A 111 -16.42 -4.38 10.14
CA PRO A 111 -16.44 -3.88 8.75
C PRO A 111 -15.35 -2.84 8.41
N TRP A 112 -14.49 -2.47 9.34
CA TRP A 112 -13.52 -1.37 9.17
C TRP A 112 -12.47 -1.63 8.09
N ARG A 113 -11.99 -2.88 7.99
CA ARG A 113 -10.97 -3.26 7.02
C ARG A 113 -11.41 -3.01 5.56
N PRO A 114 -12.57 -3.51 5.09
CA PRO A 114 -13.03 -3.21 3.74
C PRO A 114 -13.36 -1.73 3.54
N MET A 115 -13.82 -1.03 4.57
CA MET A 115 -14.09 0.41 4.48
C MET A 115 -12.81 1.22 4.22
N ILE A 116 -11.75 0.96 4.98
CA ILE A 116 -10.46 1.65 4.80
C ILE A 116 -9.86 1.32 3.43
N PHE A 117 -9.97 0.07 2.99
CA PHE A 117 -9.56 -0.33 1.64
C PHE A 117 -10.33 0.44 0.56
N SER A 118 -11.64 0.58 0.72
CA SER A 118 -12.49 1.33 -0.23
C SER A 118 -12.14 2.82 -0.27
N LEU A 119 -11.77 3.43 0.86
CA LEU A 119 -11.29 4.82 0.88
C LEU A 119 -10.00 4.98 0.05
N GLY A 120 -9.08 4.03 0.12
CA GLY A 120 -7.91 4.02 -0.74
C GLY A 120 -8.28 3.91 -2.22
N TRP A 121 -9.23 3.04 -2.56
CA TRP A 121 -9.74 2.92 -3.92
C TRP A 121 -10.36 4.24 -4.43
N ILE A 122 -11.12 4.95 -3.59
CA ILE A 122 -11.68 6.26 -3.94
C ILE A 122 -10.56 7.24 -4.31
N CYS A 123 -9.46 7.27 -3.55
CA CYS A 123 -8.32 8.14 -3.88
C CYS A 123 -7.72 7.79 -5.25
N VAL A 124 -7.61 6.51 -5.60
CA VAL A 124 -7.17 6.07 -6.94
C VAL A 124 -8.14 6.56 -8.02
N MET A 125 -9.45 6.47 -7.77
CA MET A 125 -10.46 6.96 -8.72
C MET A 125 -10.41 8.48 -8.87
N ILE A 126 -10.10 9.24 -7.83
CA ILE A 126 -9.87 10.69 -7.92
C ILE A 126 -8.68 10.99 -8.82
N MET A 127 -7.57 10.26 -8.69
CA MET A 127 -6.42 10.43 -9.60
C MET A 127 -6.78 10.10 -11.05
N ALA A 128 -7.54 9.04 -11.28
CA ALA A 128 -8.02 8.68 -12.62
C ALA A 128 -8.92 9.77 -13.22
N TYR A 129 -9.85 10.31 -12.41
CA TYR A 129 -10.67 11.44 -12.82
C TYR A 129 -9.82 12.65 -13.21
N ALA A 130 -8.81 12.99 -12.40
CA ALA A 130 -7.93 14.12 -12.67
C ALA A 130 -7.19 13.98 -14.02
N VAL A 131 -6.78 12.77 -14.40
CA VAL A 131 -6.18 12.50 -15.72
C VAL A 131 -7.14 12.88 -16.86
N PHE A 132 -8.41 12.49 -16.74
CA PHE A 132 -9.41 12.82 -17.77
C PHE A 132 -9.81 14.30 -17.74
N ALA A 133 -9.84 14.94 -16.57
CA ALA A 133 -10.19 16.35 -16.42
C ALA A 133 -9.07 17.30 -16.89
N ALA A 134 -7.84 16.84 -16.99
CA ALA A 134 -6.70 17.62 -17.46
C ALA A 134 -6.58 17.71 -19.01
N ARG A 135 -7.54 17.17 -19.76
CA ARG A 135 -7.57 17.21 -21.24
C ARG A 135 -8.10 18.53 -21.75
#